data_6fb26555abeb46443e98d92137c49a51
#
_entry.id   6fb26555abeb46443e98d92137c49a51
#
_cell.length_a   1.000
_cell.length_b   1.000
_cell.length_c   1.000
_cell.angle_alpha   90.00
_cell.angle_beta   90.00
_cell.angle_gamma   90.00
#
_symmetry.space_group_name_H-M   'P 1'
#
loop_
_entity.id
_entity.type
_entity.pdbx_description
1 polymer ?
#
loop_
_entity_poly.entity_id
_entity_poly.type
_entity_poly.pdbx_seq_one_letter_code
_entity_poly.pdbx_strand_id
1 'polypeptide(L)'
;MSQVTIEAFVSIPPCSGGVAVKRLLKRAERDFGDQVQVRIHTGRCPEMEELHITNAPALVIGDLVKFVGLAPSYESLVGALREAGLE
;
A
#
# COMPACT_ATOMS: atom_id res chain seq x y z
N MET A 1 -10.48 16.41 9.30
CA MET A 1 -9.13 15.86 9.16
C MET A 1 -9.12 14.78 8.11
N SER A 2 -8.22 14.88 7.18
CA SER A 2 -8.14 13.90 6.10
C SER A 2 -7.26 12.72 6.51
N GLN A 3 -7.76 11.53 6.27
CA GLN A 3 -7.02 10.30 6.46
C GLN A 3 -6.69 9.75 5.09
N VAL A 4 -5.43 9.33 4.90
CA VAL A 4 -5.01 8.72 3.64
C VAL A 4 -5.16 7.21 3.76
N THR A 5 -5.85 6.61 2.80
CA THR A 5 -6.04 5.16 2.77
C THR A 5 -4.94 4.52 1.93
N ILE A 6 -4.32 3.49 2.50
CA ILE A 6 -3.34 2.66 1.80
C ILE A 6 -3.94 1.28 1.62
N GLU A 7 -4.12 0.84 0.38
CA GLU A 7 -4.55 -0.52 0.10
C GLU A 7 -3.37 -1.29 -0.46
N ALA A 8 -3.06 -2.41 0.16
CA ALA A 8 -1.97 -3.28 -0.27
C ALA A 8 -2.54 -4.60 -0.78
N PHE A 9 -2.04 -5.04 -1.92
CA PHE A 9 -2.42 -6.32 -2.51
C PHE A 9 -1.19 -7.22 -2.50
N VAL A 10 -1.26 -8.30 -1.74
CA VAL A 10 -0.13 -9.23 -1.56
C VAL A 10 -0.54 -10.64 -1.94
N SER A 11 0.41 -11.41 -2.43
CA SER A 11 0.17 -12.79 -2.85
C SER A 11 0.03 -13.76 -1.67
N ILE A 12 -0.58 -14.92 -1.92
CA ILE A 12 -0.61 -16.06 -1.00
C ILE A 12 0.00 -17.25 -1.73
N PRO A 13 1.09 -17.88 -1.21
CA PRO A 13 1.86 -17.45 -0.04
C PRO A 13 2.59 -16.15 -0.30
N PRO A 14 2.93 -15.37 0.74
CA PRO A 14 3.58 -14.09 0.54
C PRO A 14 4.99 -14.26 -0.01
N CYS A 15 5.31 -13.45 -1.02
CA CYS A 15 6.67 -13.39 -1.54
C CYS A 15 7.49 -12.40 -0.70
N SER A 16 8.79 -12.31 -0.98
CA SER A 16 9.67 -11.37 -0.26
C SER A 16 9.19 -9.93 -0.38
N GLY A 17 8.68 -9.54 -1.55
CA GLY A 17 8.11 -8.22 -1.76
C GLY A 17 6.89 -7.97 -0.89
N GLY A 18 6.01 -8.96 -0.76
CA GLY A 18 4.84 -8.87 0.09
C GLY A 18 5.19 -8.70 1.57
N VAL A 19 6.21 -9.44 2.04
CA VAL A 19 6.71 -9.30 3.41
C VAL A 19 7.26 -7.89 3.63
N ALA A 20 8.03 -7.38 2.67
CA ALA A 20 8.60 -6.03 2.76
C ALA A 20 7.50 -4.96 2.80
N VAL A 21 6.46 -5.11 1.99
CA VAL A 21 5.33 -4.18 1.99
C VAL A 21 4.64 -4.17 3.35
N LYS A 22 4.39 -5.34 3.94
CA LYS A 22 3.76 -5.40 5.26
C LYS A 22 4.58 -4.69 6.33
N ARG A 23 5.90 -4.81 6.27
CA ARG A 23 6.78 -4.11 7.22
C ARG A 23 6.72 -2.60 7.03
N LEU A 24 6.71 -2.15 5.78
CA LEU A 24 6.59 -0.73 5.47
C LEU A 24 5.28 -0.16 6.00
N LEU A 25 4.18 -0.89 5.83
CA LEU A 25 2.89 -0.42 6.27
C LEU A 25 2.78 -0.36 7.79
N LYS A 26 3.39 -1.32 8.49
CA LYS A 26 3.45 -1.27 9.96
C LYS A 26 4.23 -0.05 10.43
N ARG A 27 5.33 0.26 9.76
CA ARG A 27 6.11 1.44 10.09
C ARG A 27 5.30 2.72 9.85
N ALA A 28 4.58 2.79 8.76
CA ALA A 28 3.73 3.95 8.46
C ALA A 28 2.63 4.13 9.50
N GLU A 29 1.99 3.04 9.93
CA GLU A 29 1.00 3.10 10.99
C GLU A 29 1.59 3.62 12.29
N ARG A 30 2.81 3.19 12.62
CA ARG A 30 3.49 3.65 13.83
C ARG A 30 3.85 5.13 13.75
N ASP A 31 4.34 5.58 12.59
CA ASP A 31 4.84 6.93 12.44
C ASP A 31 3.72 7.96 12.24
N PHE A 32 2.64 7.57 11.59
CA PHE A 32 1.56 8.49 11.24
C PHE A 32 0.25 8.23 11.99
N GLY A 33 0.14 7.09 12.65
CA GLY A 33 -1.03 6.78 13.48
C GLY A 33 -2.35 6.94 12.74
N ASP A 34 -3.22 7.79 13.28
CA ASP A 34 -4.57 7.98 12.74
C ASP A 34 -4.61 8.72 11.40
N GLN A 35 -3.47 9.21 10.91
CA GLN A 35 -3.42 9.91 9.63
C GLN A 35 -3.48 8.96 8.44
N VAL A 36 -3.21 7.68 8.67
CA VAL A 36 -3.28 6.67 7.61
C VAL A 36 -4.20 5.53 8.02
N GLN A 37 -4.90 4.98 7.04
CA GLN A 37 -5.70 3.78 7.21
C GLN A 37 -5.13 2.72 6.28
N VAL A 38 -4.73 1.59 6.84
CA VAL A 38 -4.12 0.50 6.08
C VAL A 38 -5.12 -0.62 5.89
N ARG A 39 -5.28 -1.06 4.64
CA ARG A 39 -6.08 -2.23 4.28
C ARG A 39 -5.20 -3.18 3.49
N ILE A 40 -5.14 -4.43 3.93
CA ILE A 40 -4.32 -5.45 3.26
C ILE A 40 -5.24 -6.51 2.67
N HIS A 41 -5.14 -6.69 1.35
CA HIS A 41 -5.85 -7.74 0.63
C HIS A 41 -4.86 -8.84 0.28
N THR A 42 -5.16 -10.07 0.68
CA THR A 42 -4.29 -11.21 0.43
C THR A 42 -4.91 -12.11 -0.64
N GLY A 43 -4.07 -12.61 -1.53
CA GLY A 43 -4.51 -13.43 -2.65
C GLY A 43 -5.24 -12.62 -3.71
N ARG A 44 -5.87 -13.32 -4.63
CA ARG A 44 -6.63 -12.68 -5.70
C ARG A 44 -7.94 -12.11 -5.17
N CYS A 45 -8.28 -10.90 -5.60
CA CYS A 45 -9.53 -10.27 -5.19
C CYS A 45 -10.10 -9.44 -6.35
N PRO A 46 -11.42 -9.19 -6.36
CA PRO A 46 -12.05 -8.43 -7.44
C PRO A 46 -11.49 -7.02 -7.60
N GLU A 47 -11.05 -6.40 -6.53
CA GLU A 47 -10.50 -5.05 -6.56
C GLU A 47 -9.25 -4.95 -7.43
N MET A 48 -8.47 -6.04 -7.52
CA MET A 48 -7.29 -6.07 -8.38
C MET A 48 -7.71 -5.92 -9.86
N GLU A 49 -8.77 -6.59 -10.26
CA GLU A 49 -9.27 -6.48 -11.63
C GLU A 49 -9.82 -5.10 -11.92
N GLU A 50 -10.56 -4.53 -10.99
CA GLU A 50 -11.13 -3.18 -11.14
C GLU A 50 -10.05 -2.12 -11.29
N LEU A 51 -8.93 -2.29 -10.60
CA LEU A 51 -7.82 -1.35 -10.63
C LEU A 51 -6.77 -1.71 -11.68
N HIS A 52 -7.01 -2.75 -12.46
CA HIS A 52 -6.08 -3.25 -13.48
C HIS A 52 -4.71 -3.63 -12.90
N ILE A 53 -4.70 -4.19 -11.68
CA ILE A 53 -3.49 -4.63 -11.01
C ILE A 53 -3.22 -6.07 -11.44
N THR A 54 -2.09 -6.29 -12.10
CA THR A 54 -1.74 -7.61 -12.64
C THR A 54 -0.66 -8.32 -11.83
N ASN A 55 0.09 -7.59 -11.02
CA ASN A 55 1.19 -8.15 -10.24
C ASN A 55 1.06 -7.77 -8.77
N ALA A 56 1.48 -8.67 -7.89
CA ALA A 56 1.60 -8.41 -6.46
C ALA A 56 3.09 -8.42 -6.09
N PRO A 57 3.54 -7.66 -5.09
CA PRO A 57 2.75 -6.74 -4.29
C PRO A 57 2.37 -5.47 -5.03
N ALA A 58 1.25 -4.86 -4.66
CA ALA A 58 0.84 -3.59 -5.24
C ALA A 58 0.31 -2.68 -4.13
N LEU A 59 0.52 -1.39 -4.28
CA LEU A 59 0.05 -0.39 -3.33
C LEU A 59 -0.80 0.66 -4.03
N VAL A 60 -1.98 0.89 -3.49
CA VAL A 60 -2.87 1.96 -3.91
C VAL A 60 -2.89 2.98 -2.77
N ILE A 61 -2.52 4.21 -3.06
CA ILE A 61 -2.43 5.27 -2.07
C ILE A 61 -3.44 6.35 -2.43
N GLY A 62 -4.39 6.58 -1.51
CA GLY A 62 -5.56 7.36 -1.85
C GLY A 62 -6.36 6.61 -2.90
N ASP A 63 -6.58 7.23 -4.05
CA ASP A 63 -7.31 6.62 -5.16
C ASP A 63 -6.41 6.23 -6.33
N LEU A 64 -5.08 6.33 -6.15
CA LEU A 64 -4.13 6.11 -7.24
C LEU A 64 -3.26 4.89 -6.98
N VAL A 65 -3.12 4.05 -8.01
CA VAL A 65 -2.16 2.94 -7.97
C VAL A 65 -0.76 3.54 -8.11
N LYS A 66 0.08 3.36 -7.09
CA LYS A 66 1.41 3.96 -7.05
C LYS A 66 2.53 2.98 -7.28
N PHE A 67 2.42 1.77 -6.76
CA PHE A 67 3.50 0.79 -6.84
C PHE A 67 2.92 -0.56 -7.24
N VAL A 68 3.46 -1.17 -8.28
CA VAL A 68 3.00 -2.46 -8.78
C VAL A 68 4.21 -3.35 -9.01
N GLY A 69 4.17 -4.55 -8.44
CA GLY A 69 5.21 -5.55 -8.65
C GLY A 69 6.47 -5.39 -7.81
N LEU A 70 6.49 -4.38 -6.92
CA LEU A 70 7.67 -4.16 -6.07
C LEU A 70 7.27 -3.46 -4.77
N ALA A 71 8.13 -3.61 -3.76
CA ALA A 71 8.00 -2.87 -2.50
C ALA A 71 8.83 -1.59 -2.62
N PRO A 72 8.23 -0.41 -2.39
CA PRO A 72 8.99 0.84 -2.47
C PRO A 72 9.88 1.03 -1.25
N SER A 73 10.78 2.01 -1.30
CA SER A 73 11.48 2.46 -0.11
C SER A 73 10.51 3.22 0.79
N TYR A 74 10.85 3.34 2.07
CA TYR A 74 9.99 4.08 2.99
C TYR A 74 9.85 5.54 2.56
N GLU A 75 10.93 6.14 2.09
CA GLU A 75 10.90 7.53 1.61
C GLU A 75 9.94 7.70 0.43
N SER A 76 9.93 6.75 -0.50
CA SER A 76 9.00 6.78 -1.63
C SER A 76 7.56 6.63 -1.16
N LEU A 77 7.31 5.77 -0.17
CA LEU A 77 5.99 5.60 0.41
C LEU A 77 5.51 6.90 1.06
N VAL A 78 6.36 7.52 1.87
CA VAL A 78 6.02 8.79 2.52
C VAL A 78 5.75 9.88 1.51
N GLY A 79 6.56 9.97 0.45
CA GLY A 79 6.32 10.92 -0.63
C GLY A 79 4.96 10.74 -1.28
N ALA A 80 4.58 9.50 -1.56
CA ALA A 80 3.28 9.20 -2.14
C ALA A 80 2.13 9.54 -1.18
N LEU A 81 2.32 9.31 0.11
CA LEU A 81 1.33 9.68 1.12
C LEU A 81 1.11 11.19 1.16
N ARG A 82 2.19 11.96 1.08
CA ARG A 82 2.09 13.42 1.07
C ARG A 82 1.39 13.94 -0.18
N GLU A 83 1.67 13.33 -1.33
CA GLU A 83 0.97 13.66 -2.57
C GLU A 83 -0.52 13.37 -2.46
N ALA A 84 -0.90 12.36 -1.69
CA ALA A 84 -2.31 11.99 -1.49
C ALA A 84 -3.01 12.82 -0.41
N GLY A 85 -2.29 13.73 0.24
CA GLY A 85 -2.88 14.64 1.20
C GLY A 85 -2.40 14.50 2.64
N LEU A 86 -1.41 13.67 2.91
CA LEU A 86 -0.86 13.54 4.25
C LEU A 86 -0.13 14.82 4.64
N GLU A 87 -0.42 15.30 5.81
CA GLU A 87 0.24 16.49 6.35
C GLU A 87 1.41 16.18 7.26
#